data_3857a0e7960d1c3659be2c90b78c325b
#
_entry.id   3857a0e7960d1c3659be2c90b78c325b
#
_cell.length_a   1.000
_cell.length_b   1.000
_cell.length_c   1.000
_cell.angle_alpha   90.00
_cell.angle_beta   90.00
_cell.angle_gamma   90.00
#
_symmetry.space_group_name_H-M   'P 1'
#
loop_
_entity.id
_entity.type
_entity.pdbx_description
1 polymer ?
#
loop_
_entity_poly.entity_id
_entity_poly.type
_entity_poly.pdbx_seq_one_letter_code
_entity_poly.pdbx_strand_id
1 'polypeptide(L)'
;MDLYISHDKSKRLNIYLFGLFFYTSIRKKERVVNLMIKFGKGVVKHRVLILIVAFALLIPSGISFINTRINFDILSYLPSQIETMKGQDIMVDEFGTGALSFVILEDMKDQDIETLADDIEDLKGVNDVIWYGTIADSTLPREAIPDEVYDAFNNKDANSQLMLVTYSDTMGSDETMEAVNKMDKMVKNHCFVAGMAAVNADTKTL
;
A
#
# COMPACT_ATOMS: atom_id res chain seq x y z
N MET A 1 71.15 41.87 13.50
CA MET A 1 71.17 41.75 12.03
C MET A 1 70.47 40.46 11.55
N ASP A 2 70.29 39.47 12.42
CA ASP A 2 69.73 38.15 12.08
C ASP A 2 68.20 38.07 12.01
N LEU A 3 67.47 39.00 12.65
CA LEU A 3 66.01 39.00 12.63
C LEU A 3 65.39 39.46 11.26
N TYR A 4 66.11 40.28 10.54
CA TYR A 4 65.62 40.83 9.23
C TYR A 4 65.72 39.82 8.11
N ILE A 5 66.76 38.93 8.16
CA ILE A 5 66.96 37.86 7.18
C ILE A 5 65.98 36.73 7.34
N SER A 6 65.52 36.44 8.56
CA SER A 6 64.51 35.42 8.83
C SER A 6 63.14 35.75 8.28
N HIS A 7 62.74 37.05 8.37
CA HIS A 7 61.40 37.47 7.90
C HIS A 7 61.23 37.46 6.38
N ASP A 8 62.34 37.68 5.62
CA ASP A 8 62.32 37.63 4.15
C ASP A 8 62.25 36.15 3.65
N LYS A 9 62.90 35.21 4.29
CA LYS A 9 62.78 33.77 3.97
C LYS A 9 61.37 33.21 4.18
N SER A 10 60.72 33.61 5.23
CA SER A 10 59.33 33.17 5.54
C SER A 10 58.36 33.71 4.50
N LYS A 11 58.47 34.97 4.07
CA LYS A 11 57.64 35.53 3.01
C LYS A 11 57.84 34.83 1.67
N ARG A 12 59.06 34.52 1.29
CA ARG A 12 59.39 33.81 0.05
C ARG A 12 58.83 32.38 0.07
N LEU A 13 58.92 31.67 1.19
CA LEU A 13 58.40 30.34 1.37
C LEU A 13 56.87 30.30 1.21
N ASN A 14 56.14 31.29 1.79
CA ASN A 14 54.71 31.40 1.66
C ASN A 14 54.27 31.69 0.23
N ILE A 15 54.98 32.48 -0.51
CA ILE A 15 54.69 32.77 -1.92
C ILE A 15 54.90 31.50 -2.79
N TYR A 16 55.95 30.72 -2.52
CA TYR A 16 56.18 29.46 -3.22
C TYR A 16 55.10 28.41 -2.91
N LEU A 17 54.69 28.29 -1.65
CA LEU A 17 53.61 27.37 -1.22
C LEU A 17 52.28 27.78 -1.83
N PHE A 18 51.98 29.05 -1.85
CA PHE A 18 50.74 29.59 -2.48
C PHE A 18 50.74 29.32 -3.99
N GLY A 19 51.87 29.57 -4.68
CA GLY A 19 52.02 29.26 -6.10
C GLY A 19 51.86 27.77 -6.39
N LEU A 20 52.46 26.90 -5.56
CA LEU A 20 52.32 25.44 -5.70
C LEU A 20 50.90 24.96 -5.51
N PHE A 21 50.20 25.49 -4.49
CA PHE A 21 48.81 25.21 -4.24
C PHE A 21 47.89 25.63 -5.39
N PHE A 22 48.12 26.83 -5.91
CA PHE A 22 47.36 27.37 -7.05
C PHE A 22 47.63 26.53 -8.32
N TYR A 23 48.89 26.19 -8.60
CA TYR A 23 49.28 25.37 -9.73
C TYR A 23 48.63 23.94 -9.64
N THR A 24 48.63 23.31 -8.47
CA THR A 24 48.06 22.00 -8.28
C THR A 24 46.52 22.03 -8.44
N SER A 25 45.88 23.12 -7.96
CA SER A 25 44.44 23.34 -8.12
C SER A 25 44.03 23.51 -9.58
N ILE A 26 44.80 24.29 -10.34
CA ILE A 26 44.56 24.49 -11.79
C ILE A 26 44.73 23.17 -12.55
N ARG A 27 45.80 22.45 -12.30
CA ARG A 27 46.08 21.16 -12.95
C ARG A 27 45.00 20.08 -12.63
N LYS A 28 44.44 20.12 -11.42
CA LYS A 28 43.32 19.26 -11.05
C LYS A 28 42.04 19.61 -11.84
N LYS A 29 41.76 20.89 -11.99
CA LYS A 29 40.62 21.41 -12.77
C LYS A 29 40.74 21.03 -14.25
N GLU A 30 41.90 21.18 -14.85
CA GLU A 30 42.15 20.81 -16.27
C GLU A 30 41.98 19.28 -16.49
N ARG A 31 42.41 18.43 -15.56
CA ARG A 31 42.22 16.99 -15.65
C ARG A 31 40.73 16.62 -15.61
N VAL A 32 39.95 17.23 -14.73
CA VAL A 32 38.50 17.00 -14.65
C VAL A 32 37.80 17.45 -15.93
N VAL A 33 38.13 18.63 -16.45
CA VAL A 33 37.57 19.13 -17.71
C VAL A 33 37.90 18.21 -18.89
N ASN A 34 39.15 17.79 -19.00
CA ASN A 34 39.59 16.85 -20.07
C ASN A 34 38.91 15.48 -19.96
N LEU A 35 38.65 14.99 -18.74
CA LEU A 35 37.90 13.75 -18.49
C LEU A 35 36.44 13.90 -18.93
N MET A 36 35.81 15.01 -18.58
CA MET A 36 34.44 15.32 -19.01
C MET A 36 34.29 15.43 -20.52
N ILE A 37 35.27 16.08 -21.19
CA ILE A 37 35.29 16.20 -22.66
C ILE A 37 35.46 14.82 -23.31
N LYS A 38 36.35 13.96 -22.79
CA LYS A 38 36.52 12.59 -23.29
C LYS A 38 35.27 11.75 -23.12
N PHE A 39 34.65 11.85 -21.95
CA PHE A 39 33.37 11.18 -21.67
C PHE A 39 32.26 11.66 -22.63
N GLY A 40 32.09 12.98 -22.80
CA GLY A 40 31.12 13.55 -23.73
C GLY A 40 31.35 13.09 -25.17
N LYS A 41 32.61 13.07 -25.66
CA LYS A 41 32.95 12.54 -26.98
C LYS A 41 32.62 11.06 -27.10
N GLY A 42 32.82 10.25 -26.04
CA GLY A 42 32.47 8.84 -25.99
C GLY A 42 30.96 8.63 -26.12
N VAL A 43 30.16 9.39 -25.38
CA VAL A 43 28.69 9.35 -25.45
C VAL A 43 28.21 9.69 -26.86
N VAL A 44 28.72 10.77 -27.46
CA VAL A 44 28.33 11.17 -28.83
C VAL A 44 28.73 10.11 -29.84
N LYS A 45 29.94 9.52 -29.73
CA LYS A 45 30.42 8.45 -30.63
C LYS A 45 29.49 7.21 -30.56
N HIS A 46 29.02 6.84 -29.37
CA HIS A 46 28.23 5.64 -29.15
C HIS A 46 26.74 5.91 -28.95
N ARG A 47 26.27 7.09 -29.41
CA ARG A 47 24.87 7.53 -29.22
C ARG A 47 23.82 6.49 -29.63
N VAL A 48 24.02 5.84 -30.78
CA VAL A 48 23.08 4.82 -31.29
C VAL A 48 23.10 3.56 -30.41
N LEU A 49 24.30 3.13 -29.98
CA LEU A 49 24.42 1.98 -29.07
C LEU A 49 23.74 2.25 -27.72
N ILE A 50 23.95 3.45 -27.15
CA ILE A 50 23.34 3.86 -25.89
C ILE A 50 21.81 3.86 -26.03
N LEU A 51 21.29 4.36 -27.15
CA LEU A 51 19.86 4.35 -27.43
C LEU A 51 19.29 2.93 -27.54
N ILE A 52 19.96 2.03 -28.24
CA ILE A 52 19.56 0.62 -28.35
C ILE A 52 19.56 -0.04 -26.98
N VAL A 53 20.59 0.17 -26.15
CA VAL A 53 20.66 -0.38 -24.79
C VAL A 53 19.56 0.20 -23.92
N ALA A 54 19.28 1.50 -24.01
CA ALA A 54 18.19 2.14 -23.26
C ALA A 54 16.81 1.53 -23.64
N PHE A 55 16.54 1.34 -24.93
CA PHE A 55 15.31 0.69 -25.37
C PHE A 55 15.25 -0.79 -24.96
N ALA A 56 16.37 -1.51 -25.04
CA ALA A 56 16.44 -2.90 -24.59
C ALA A 56 16.14 -3.06 -23.09
N LEU A 57 16.53 -2.08 -22.26
CA LEU A 57 16.23 -2.06 -20.82
C LEU A 57 14.79 -1.63 -20.51
N LEU A 58 14.13 -0.88 -21.40
CA LEU A 58 12.73 -0.48 -21.24
C LEU A 58 11.80 -1.70 -21.27
N ILE A 59 12.09 -2.71 -22.08
CA ILE A 59 11.25 -3.92 -22.19
C ILE A 59 11.15 -4.67 -20.85
N PRO A 60 12.26 -5.11 -20.20
CA PRO A 60 12.18 -5.78 -18.91
C PRO A 60 11.65 -4.87 -17.81
N SER A 61 11.92 -3.57 -17.86
CA SER A 61 11.38 -2.60 -16.91
C SER A 61 9.85 -2.50 -17.01
N GLY A 62 9.30 -2.46 -18.23
CA GLY A 62 7.86 -2.45 -18.44
C GLY A 62 7.18 -3.74 -17.95
N ILE A 63 7.78 -4.90 -18.22
CA ILE A 63 7.27 -6.18 -17.72
C ILE A 63 7.31 -6.22 -16.18
N SER A 64 8.38 -5.76 -15.57
CA SER A 64 8.52 -5.70 -14.11
C SER A 64 7.51 -4.74 -13.49
N PHE A 65 7.22 -3.61 -14.13
CA PHE A 65 6.23 -2.64 -13.67
C PHE A 65 4.83 -3.25 -13.59
N ILE A 66 4.40 -3.97 -14.64
CA ILE A 66 3.08 -4.63 -14.68
C ILE A 66 2.98 -5.75 -13.64
N ASN A 67 4.08 -6.46 -13.37
CA ASN A 67 4.11 -7.56 -12.39
C ASN A 67 4.43 -7.09 -10.96
N THR A 68 4.72 -5.82 -10.75
CA THR A 68 4.98 -5.29 -9.41
C THR A 68 3.65 -5.16 -8.66
N ARG A 69 3.50 -5.95 -7.60
CA ARG A 69 2.35 -5.88 -6.71
C ARG A 69 2.64 -4.89 -5.59
N ILE A 70 1.72 -3.96 -5.38
CA ILE A 70 1.74 -3.09 -4.21
C ILE A 70 1.01 -3.85 -3.11
N ASN A 71 1.69 -4.08 -1.98
CA ASN A 71 1.06 -4.68 -0.82
C ASN A 71 0.40 -3.57 0.02
N PHE A 72 -0.92 -3.58 0.06
CA PHE A 72 -1.72 -2.64 0.86
C PHE A 72 -1.98 -3.15 2.29
N ASP A 73 -1.57 -4.38 2.60
CA ASP A 73 -1.71 -4.95 3.93
C ASP A 73 -0.70 -4.35 4.91
N ILE A 74 -1.17 -3.45 5.76
CA ILE A 74 -0.36 -2.79 6.78
C ILE A 74 0.21 -3.82 7.79
N LEU A 75 -0.51 -4.91 8.05
CA LEU A 75 -0.08 -5.95 8.99
C LEU A 75 1.16 -6.68 8.49
N SER A 76 1.34 -6.82 7.18
CA SER A 76 2.49 -7.48 6.58
C SER A 76 3.84 -6.78 6.87
N TYR A 77 3.82 -5.50 7.28
CA TYR A 77 5.01 -4.74 7.68
C TYR A 77 5.36 -4.90 9.16
N LEU A 78 4.52 -5.57 9.94
CA LEU A 78 4.74 -5.79 11.36
C LEU A 78 5.59 -7.05 11.61
N PRO A 79 6.45 -7.06 12.65
CA PRO A 79 7.18 -8.26 13.03
C PRO A 79 6.21 -9.38 13.43
N SER A 80 6.45 -10.61 12.94
CA SER A 80 5.58 -11.78 13.23
C SER A 80 5.51 -12.18 14.73
N GLN A 81 6.44 -11.66 15.56
CA GLN A 81 6.51 -12.02 16.97
C GLN A 81 5.54 -11.23 17.87
N ILE A 82 4.96 -10.14 17.38
CA ILE A 82 4.03 -9.32 18.17
C ILE A 82 2.68 -10.03 18.35
N GLU A 83 1.99 -9.71 19.45
CA GLU A 83 0.73 -10.36 19.80
C GLU A 83 -0.36 -10.17 18.75
N THR A 84 -0.41 -9.00 18.10
CA THR A 84 -1.36 -8.72 17.02
C THR A 84 -1.21 -9.70 15.85
N MET A 85 0.02 -10.02 15.43
CA MET A 85 0.26 -10.97 14.35
C MET A 85 -0.12 -12.40 14.74
N LYS A 86 0.20 -12.81 15.97
CA LYS A 86 -0.24 -14.11 16.51
C LYS A 86 -1.76 -14.20 16.59
N GLY A 87 -2.43 -13.11 17.00
CA GLY A 87 -3.88 -13.03 16.98
C GLY A 87 -4.47 -13.17 15.58
N GLN A 88 -3.84 -12.53 14.59
CA GLN A 88 -4.24 -12.65 13.18
C GLN A 88 -4.09 -14.09 12.67
N ASP A 89 -2.95 -14.74 12.98
CA ASP A 89 -2.72 -16.15 12.60
C ASP A 89 -3.80 -17.08 13.21
N ILE A 90 -4.14 -16.87 14.49
CA ILE A 90 -5.21 -17.63 15.16
C ILE A 90 -6.57 -17.37 14.50
N MET A 91 -6.87 -16.11 14.14
CA MET A 91 -8.13 -15.77 13.46
C MET A 91 -8.26 -16.49 12.12
N VAL A 92 -7.17 -16.59 11.35
CA VAL A 92 -7.15 -17.29 10.07
C VAL A 92 -7.23 -18.80 10.28
N ASP A 93 -6.38 -19.34 11.15
CA ASP A 93 -6.20 -20.82 11.29
C ASP A 93 -7.34 -21.49 12.03
N GLU A 94 -7.87 -20.85 13.09
CA GLU A 94 -8.88 -21.45 13.96
C GLU A 94 -10.31 -21.00 13.63
N PHE A 95 -10.48 -19.77 13.13
CA PHE A 95 -11.80 -19.19 12.85
C PHE A 95 -12.07 -19.02 11.33
N GLY A 96 -11.08 -19.30 10.48
CA GLY A 96 -11.21 -19.13 9.03
C GLY A 96 -11.43 -17.69 8.59
N THR A 97 -11.11 -16.70 9.44
CA THR A 97 -11.40 -15.28 9.20
C THR A 97 -10.13 -14.47 9.20
N GLY A 98 -9.70 -14.00 8.03
CA GLY A 98 -8.51 -13.19 7.86
C GLY A 98 -8.80 -11.68 7.79
N ALA A 99 -10.00 -11.30 7.38
CA ALA A 99 -10.42 -9.91 7.27
C ALA A 99 -11.94 -9.79 7.47
N LEU A 100 -12.40 -8.54 7.68
CA LEU A 100 -13.81 -8.23 7.80
C LEU A 100 -14.16 -6.87 7.17
N SER A 101 -15.42 -6.74 6.73
CA SER A 101 -16.05 -5.50 6.30
C SER A 101 -17.43 -5.35 6.93
N PHE A 102 -17.86 -4.12 7.04
CA PHE A 102 -19.22 -3.78 7.43
C PHE A 102 -20.00 -3.28 6.22
N VAL A 103 -21.24 -3.72 6.07
CA VAL A 103 -22.16 -3.18 5.07
C VAL A 103 -23.32 -2.53 5.81
N ILE A 104 -23.54 -1.26 5.55
CA ILE A 104 -24.67 -0.51 6.08
C ILE A 104 -25.74 -0.49 4.98
N LEU A 105 -26.92 -0.96 5.30
CA LEU A 105 -28.07 -1.11 4.42
C LEU A 105 -29.16 -0.14 4.87
N GLU A 106 -29.54 0.83 4.03
CA GLU A 106 -30.56 1.82 4.34
C GLU A 106 -31.82 1.56 3.49
N ASP A 107 -32.97 1.66 4.13
CA ASP A 107 -34.29 1.56 3.48
C ASP A 107 -34.53 0.27 2.69
N MET A 108 -33.88 -0.85 3.06
CA MET A 108 -34.07 -2.15 2.43
C MET A 108 -35.05 -3.02 3.22
N LYS A 109 -35.76 -3.91 2.52
CA LYS A 109 -36.61 -4.91 3.13
C LYS A 109 -35.78 -6.13 3.50
N ASP A 110 -36.17 -6.83 4.56
CA ASP A 110 -35.46 -8.02 5.06
C ASP A 110 -35.30 -9.09 3.98
N GLN A 111 -36.29 -9.28 3.08
CA GLN A 111 -36.20 -10.23 1.98
C GLN A 111 -35.15 -9.84 0.93
N ASP A 112 -35.00 -8.54 0.68
CA ASP A 112 -33.96 -8.03 -0.26
C ASP A 112 -32.57 -8.12 0.37
N ILE A 113 -32.50 -7.95 1.70
CA ILE A 113 -31.25 -8.13 2.48
C ILE A 113 -30.83 -9.58 2.51
N GLU A 114 -31.76 -10.51 2.72
CA GLU A 114 -31.51 -11.96 2.66
C GLU A 114 -30.93 -12.37 1.31
N THR A 115 -31.56 -11.92 0.23
CA THR A 115 -31.05 -12.20 -1.15
C THR A 115 -29.66 -11.62 -1.35
N LEU A 116 -29.41 -10.38 -0.89
CA LEU A 116 -28.11 -9.74 -1.00
C LEU A 116 -27.06 -10.46 -0.15
N ALA A 117 -27.42 -10.95 1.04
CA ALA A 117 -26.53 -11.71 1.91
C ALA A 117 -26.10 -13.02 1.23
N ASP A 118 -27.05 -13.76 0.65
CA ASP A 118 -26.79 -14.99 -0.09
C ASP A 118 -25.86 -14.72 -1.30
N ASP A 119 -26.15 -13.68 -2.07
CA ASP A 119 -25.32 -13.29 -3.22
C ASP A 119 -23.89 -12.89 -2.82
N ILE A 120 -23.72 -12.27 -1.64
CA ILE A 120 -22.39 -11.89 -1.10
C ILE A 120 -21.66 -13.16 -0.59
N GLU A 121 -22.35 -14.05 0.09
CA GLU A 121 -21.77 -15.29 0.62
C GLU A 121 -21.25 -16.20 -0.49
N ASP A 122 -21.92 -16.21 -1.65
CA ASP A 122 -21.48 -16.94 -2.84
C ASP A 122 -20.22 -16.36 -3.50
N LEU A 123 -19.73 -15.17 -3.08
CA LEU A 123 -18.50 -14.58 -3.62
C LEU A 123 -17.28 -15.37 -3.15
N LYS A 124 -16.40 -15.66 -4.11
CA LYS A 124 -15.12 -16.28 -3.79
C LYS A 124 -14.30 -15.42 -2.83
N GLY A 125 -13.83 -15.97 -1.72
CA GLY A 125 -13.04 -15.28 -0.70
C GLY A 125 -13.87 -14.75 0.46
N VAL A 126 -15.20 -14.74 0.37
CA VAL A 126 -16.10 -14.54 1.50
C VAL A 126 -16.14 -15.84 2.31
N ASN A 127 -16.09 -15.72 3.63
CA ASN A 127 -16.18 -16.85 4.55
C ASN A 127 -17.58 -16.96 5.14
N ASP A 128 -18.15 -15.84 5.59
CA ASP A 128 -19.46 -15.81 6.25
C ASP A 128 -20.08 -14.41 6.17
N VAL A 129 -21.41 -14.35 6.15
CA VAL A 129 -22.19 -13.11 6.15
C VAL A 129 -23.13 -13.13 7.36
N ILE A 130 -22.88 -12.22 8.30
CA ILE A 130 -23.60 -12.14 9.56
C ILE A 130 -24.46 -10.87 9.58
N TRP A 131 -25.74 -11.01 9.66
CA TRP A 131 -26.71 -9.95 9.80
C TRP A 131 -27.82 -10.36 10.75
N TYR A 132 -28.76 -9.48 11.03
CA TYR A 132 -29.84 -9.78 11.97
C TYR A 132 -30.60 -11.07 11.63
N GLY A 133 -30.93 -11.30 10.34
CA GLY A 133 -31.65 -12.49 9.90
C GLY A 133 -30.88 -13.80 10.05
N THR A 134 -29.54 -13.76 10.00
CA THR A 134 -28.68 -14.95 10.24
C THR A 134 -28.69 -15.35 11.71
N ILE A 135 -28.76 -14.38 12.63
CA ILE A 135 -28.76 -14.63 14.08
C ILE A 135 -30.16 -14.94 14.59
N ALA A 136 -31.13 -14.20 14.09
CA ALA A 136 -32.53 -14.39 14.40
C ALA A 136 -33.13 -15.31 13.34
N ASP A 137 -33.11 -16.62 13.56
CA ASP A 137 -33.85 -17.54 12.72
C ASP A 137 -35.23 -16.96 12.40
N SER A 138 -35.61 -16.89 11.12
CA SER A 138 -36.86 -16.33 10.63
C SER A 138 -38.12 -16.95 11.28
N THR A 139 -37.93 -18.06 12.00
CA THR A 139 -38.97 -18.74 12.78
C THR A 139 -39.14 -18.22 14.20
N LEU A 140 -38.18 -17.39 14.71
CA LEU A 140 -38.23 -16.84 16.06
C LEU A 140 -39.05 -15.53 16.05
N PRO A 141 -40.08 -15.39 16.93
CA PRO A 141 -40.77 -14.11 17.11
C PRO A 141 -39.77 -13.06 17.62
N ARG A 142 -39.92 -11.80 17.14
CA ARG A 142 -39.09 -10.65 17.55
C ARG A 142 -38.96 -10.54 19.08
N GLU A 143 -40.03 -10.87 19.80
CA GLU A 143 -40.15 -10.77 21.27
C GLU A 143 -39.23 -11.81 21.99
N ALA A 144 -38.76 -12.85 21.28
CA ALA A 144 -37.84 -13.83 21.81
C ALA A 144 -36.36 -13.41 21.71
N ILE A 145 -36.07 -12.32 20.96
CA ILE A 145 -34.74 -11.83 20.73
C ILE A 145 -34.43 -10.68 21.68
N PRO A 146 -33.33 -10.71 22.45
CA PRO A 146 -32.92 -9.60 23.30
C PRO A 146 -32.80 -8.29 22.51
N ASP A 147 -33.26 -7.17 23.11
CA ASP A 147 -33.17 -5.87 22.45
C ASP A 147 -31.73 -5.45 22.13
N GLU A 148 -30.76 -5.84 22.96
CA GLU A 148 -29.34 -5.59 22.76
C GLU A 148 -28.83 -6.21 21.47
N VAL A 149 -29.28 -7.41 21.12
CA VAL A 149 -28.90 -8.09 19.87
C VAL A 149 -29.56 -7.40 18.69
N TYR A 150 -30.83 -7.08 18.81
CA TYR A 150 -31.54 -6.38 17.74
C TYR A 150 -30.91 -5.01 17.47
N ASP A 151 -30.69 -4.20 18.49
CA ASP A 151 -30.16 -2.85 18.39
C ASP A 151 -28.67 -2.82 17.92
N ALA A 152 -27.93 -3.93 18.07
CA ALA A 152 -26.57 -4.06 17.53
C ALA A 152 -26.55 -4.12 16.00
N PHE A 153 -27.60 -4.66 15.38
CA PHE A 153 -27.70 -4.80 13.92
C PHE A 153 -28.70 -3.85 13.28
N ASN A 154 -29.58 -3.20 14.05
CA ASN A 154 -30.64 -2.37 13.50
C ASN A 154 -30.67 -1.00 14.14
N ASN A 155 -30.72 0.05 13.32
CA ASN A 155 -30.98 1.41 13.77
C ASN A 155 -32.35 1.86 13.29
N LYS A 156 -33.28 1.97 14.22
CA LYS A 156 -34.67 2.37 13.93
C LYS A 156 -34.82 3.82 13.50
N ASP A 157 -33.98 4.70 14.02
CA ASP A 157 -34.03 6.13 13.70
C ASP A 157 -33.57 6.41 12.27
N ALA A 158 -32.60 5.67 11.79
CA ALA A 158 -32.06 5.78 10.44
C ALA A 158 -32.64 4.75 9.45
N ASN A 159 -33.56 3.87 9.92
CA ASN A 159 -34.08 2.74 9.14
C ASN A 159 -32.98 1.98 8.42
N SER A 160 -31.90 1.67 9.15
CA SER A 160 -30.72 1.02 8.60
C SER A 160 -30.39 -0.27 9.34
N GLN A 161 -29.83 -1.21 8.61
CA GLN A 161 -29.32 -2.48 9.12
C GLN A 161 -27.83 -2.60 8.90
N LEU A 162 -27.15 -3.29 9.81
CA LEU A 162 -25.73 -3.62 9.73
C LEU A 162 -25.56 -5.08 9.34
N MET A 163 -24.70 -5.31 8.34
CA MET A 163 -24.24 -6.61 7.92
C MET A 163 -22.73 -6.69 8.10
N LEU A 164 -22.23 -7.77 8.67
CA LEU A 164 -20.82 -8.07 8.84
C LEU A 164 -20.43 -9.14 7.82
N VAL A 165 -19.47 -8.87 6.99
CA VAL A 165 -18.91 -9.80 6.01
C VAL A 165 -17.51 -10.17 6.42
N THR A 166 -17.24 -11.46 6.56
CA THR A 166 -15.92 -12.01 6.88
C THR A 166 -15.28 -12.63 5.66
N TYR A 167 -13.94 -12.57 5.58
CA TYR A 167 -13.18 -13.10 4.46
C TYR A 167 -12.19 -14.15 4.95
N SER A 168 -11.97 -15.18 4.11
CA SER A 168 -11.09 -16.29 4.44
C SER A 168 -9.61 -15.91 4.54
N ASP A 169 -9.20 -14.88 3.80
CA ASP A 169 -7.81 -14.44 3.72
C ASP A 169 -7.63 -13.02 4.29
N THR A 170 -6.38 -12.58 4.41
CA THR A 170 -6.03 -11.28 4.98
C THR A 170 -6.57 -10.11 4.14
N MET A 171 -6.71 -8.93 4.77
CA MET A 171 -7.28 -7.74 4.14
C MET A 171 -6.50 -7.22 2.91
N GLY A 172 -5.23 -7.60 2.78
CA GLY A 172 -4.37 -7.23 1.65
C GLY A 172 -4.32 -8.27 0.53
N SER A 173 -4.98 -9.41 0.67
CA SER A 173 -4.98 -10.44 -0.36
C SER A 173 -5.75 -10.01 -1.60
N ASP A 174 -5.32 -10.49 -2.76
CA ASP A 174 -6.01 -10.21 -4.02
C ASP A 174 -7.44 -10.76 -4.01
N GLU A 175 -7.67 -11.89 -3.33
CA GLU A 175 -8.97 -12.56 -3.24
C GLU A 175 -9.96 -11.74 -2.39
N THR A 176 -9.53 -11.26 -1.22
CA THR A 176 -10.34 -10.38 -0.37
C THR A 176 -10.67 -9.06 -1.09
N MET A 177 -9.69 -8.43 -1.72
CA MET A 177 -9.92 -7.17 -2.45
C MET A 177 -10.84 -7.36 -3.66
N GLU A 178 -10.77 -8.50 -4.35
CA GLU A 178 -11.69 -8.81 -5.46
C GLU A 178 -13.11 -9.03 -4.94
N ALA A 179 -13.29 -9.74 -3.81
CA ALA A 179 -14.58 -9.94 -3.16
C ALA A 179 -15.20 -8.60 -2.76
N VAL A 180 -14.43 -7.72 -2.08
CA VAL A 180 -14.88 -6.38 -1.69
C VAL A 180 -15.30 -5.55 -2.91
N ASN A 181 -14.52 -5.54 -3.98
CA ASN A 181 -14.85 -4.80 -5.21
C ASN A 181 -16.10 -5.34 -5.92
N LYS A 182 -16.36 -6.65 -5.84
CA LYS A 182 -17.60 -7.24 -6.37
C LYS A 182 -18.79 -6.87 -5.50
N MET A 183 -18.63 -6.99 -4.19
CA MET A 183 -19.65 -6.61 -3.20
C MET A 183 -20.03 -5.13 -3.36
N ASP A 184 -19.08 -4.21 -3.48
CA ASP A 184 -19.34 -2.79 -3.69
C ASP A 184 -20.17 -2.51 -4.95
N LYS A 185 -20.03 -3.31 -5.99
CA LYS A 185 -20.84 -3.21 -7.21
C LYS A 185 -22.26 -3.78 -7.06
N MET A 186 -22.44 -4.74 -6.15
CA MET A 186 -23.74 -5.33 -5.83
C MET A 186 -24.55 -4.40 -4.92
N VAL A 187 -23.87 -3.79 -3.99
CA VAL A 187 -24.41 -2.81 -3.02
C VAL A 187 -24.60 -1.47 -3.73
N LYS A 188 -25.80 -1.24 -4.26
CA LYS A 188 -26.17 0.00 -4.99
C LYS A 188 -27.12 0.83 -4.15
N ASN A 189 -26.99 2.18 -4.27
CA ASN A 189 -27.93 3.19 -3.77
C ASN A 189 -28.42 2.94 -2.33
N HIS A 190 -28.01 3.75 -1.39
CA HIS A 190 -28.35 3.68 0.04
C HIS A 190 -27.65 2.56 0.82
N CYS A 191 -26.63 1.93 0.26
CA CYS A 191 -25.80 0.97 0.97
C CYS A 191 -24.35 1.41 0.94
N PHE A 192 -23.64 1.18 2.03
CA PHE A 192 -22.24 1.61 2.18
C PHE A 192 -21.39 0.46 2.67
N VAL A 193 -20.29 0.21 1.98
CA VAL A 193 -19.25 -0.74 2.43
C VAL A 193 -18.21 0.01 3.23
N ALA A 194 -17.88 -0.47 4.42
CA ALA A 194 -16.93 0.14 5.33
C ALA A 194 -16.00 -0.91 5.95
N GLY A 195 -14.92 -0.46 6.57
CA GLY A 195 -13.92 -1.32 7.22
C GLY A 195 -12.58 -1.31 6.48
N MET A 196 -11.57 -1.90 7.11
CA MET A 196 -10.20 -1.84 6.58
C MET A 196 -10.03 -2.57 5.24
N ALA A 197 -10.76 -3.66 5.00
CA ALA A 197 -10.73 -4.37 3.73
C ALA A 197 -11.29 -3.48 2.60
N ALA A 198 -12.37 -2.72 2.86
CA ALA A 198 -12.94 -1.77 1.92
C ALA A 198 -11.96 -0.62 1.61
N VAL A 199 -11.35 -0.03 2.64
CA VAL A 199 -10.34 1.03 2.47
C VAL A 199 -9.16 0.55 1.61
N ASN A 200 -8.70 -0.69 1.81
CA ASN A 200 -7.61 -1.26 1.00
C ASN A 200 -8.03 -1.45 -0.46
N ALA A 201 -9.25 -1.94 -0.71
CA ALA A 201 -9.78 -2.12 -2.05
C ALA A 201 -9.92 -0.78 -2.81
N ASP A 202 -10.45 0.24 -2.14
CA ASP A 202 -10.59 1.60 -2.69
C ASP A 202 -9.23 2.22 -3.02
N THR A 203 -8.26 2.08 -2.10
CA THR A 203 -6.90 2.62 -2.31
C THR A 203 -6.20 1.98 -3.52
N LYS A 204 -6.50 0.73 -3.83
CA LYS A 204 -5.96 0.02 -5.00
C LYS A 204 -6.58 0.50 -6.31
N THR A 205 -7.81 1.00 -6.27
CA THR A 205 -8.57 1.43 -7.47
C THR A 205 -8.39 2.90 -7.83
N LEU A 206 -7.82 3.71 -6.93
CA LEU A 206 -7.44 5.11 -7.16
C LEU A 206 -6.13 5.25 -7.93
#